data_4035c2ad443fff531b102c79bdfe5948
#
_entry.id   4035c2ad443fff531b102c79bdfe5948
#
_cell.length_a   1.000
_cell.length_b   1.000
_cell.length_c   1.000
_cell.angle_alpha   90.00
_cell.angle_beta   90.00
_cell.angle_gamma   90.00
#
_symmetry.space_group_name_H-M   'P 1'
#
loop_
_entity.id
_entity.type
_entity.pdbx_description
1 polymer ?
#
loop_
_entity_poly.entity_id
_entity_poly.type
_entity_poly.pdbx_seq_one_letter_code
_entity_poly.pdbx_strand_id
1 'polypeptide(L)'
;MAYRVVISLVEMKHILEVVGKWKILVSSDLLEQEDYLFIRKGDEIKLIVALNKMASLYISNMNKACKIRRRSFYCIVIDLSESRVCLELEELVLRYCKGEKTMAAKQIKLEETAEELMAYSDDDLYNINSWGADLSFREIITMYEEGELLKPELQRKYVWTRIEASRFIDSILLGLPVPSVFFAKEQNETMLIIDGFQRIMTVYDYVKGVFSGDGKIFKLSNTENINARWRGKAFAELDTEEKRRIRNTTIHAIIFEQKYPRNDTGMFQIFERINTGGRILKAQEIRNCVYQGKCNDLLFELNKHNSWRTILGLDVEDSRMADLELILRYFAMRDLHIRNEGQLKQINLAKYLNQYMSEKTDSTEEDILDMKQDFIKMIDKVFELFGKNAFKNLKKKSENFANKINPAIFDAISVATSHAIKLGYKFTEEDYLEKYKGLLKNEDFHRASSSRTTNIDNIKIRIQLAAELLYGVTYEW
;
A
#
# COMPACT_ATOMS: atom_id res chain seq x y z
N MET A 1 -26.25 9.26 -22.61
CA MET A 1 -25.17 10.18 -23.02
C MET A 1 -24.03 9.34 -23.53
N ALA A 2 -23.53 9.57 -24.73
CA ALA A 2 -22.47 8.75 -25.31
C ALA A 2 -21.10 9.38 -24.98
N TYR A 3 -20.24 8.65 -24.27
CA TYR A 3 -18.90 9.12 -23.89
C TYR A 3 -17.84 8.47 -24.79
N ARG A 4 -16.84 9.26 -25.18
CA ARG A 4 -15.64 8.77 -25.87
C ARG A 4 -14.56 8.53 -24.85
N VAL A 5 -14.12 7.29 -24.73
CA VAL A 5 -13.11 6.87 -23.77
C VAL A 5 -11.78 6.56 -24.45
N VAL A 6 -10.74 6.93 -23.78
CA VAL A 6 -9.38 6.97 -24.30
C VAL A 6 -8.41 6.52 -23.23
N ILE A 7 -7.81 5.35 -23.34
CA ILE A 7 -7.01 4.73 -22.29
C ILE A 7 -5.75 4.06 -22.86
N SER A 8 -4.63 4.07 -22.12
CA SER A 8 -3.45 3.30 -22.48
C SER A 8 -3.60 1.81 -22.11
N LEU A 9 -2.79 0.94 -22.73
CA LEU A 9 -2.80 -0.51 -22.44
C LEU A 9 -2.57 -0.84 -20.95
N VAL A 10 -1.77 -0.04 -20.27
CA VAL A 10 -1.45 -0.23 -18.84
C VAL A 10 -2.66 0.13 -17.96
N GLU A 11 -3.36 1.19 -18.33
CA GLU A 11 -4.55 1.67 -17.61
C GLU A 11 -5.77 0.77 -17.83
N MET A 12 -5.87 0.15 -19.03
CA MET A 12 -6.90 -0.85 -19.28
C MET A 12 -6.78 -2.05 -18.38
N LYS A 13 -5.56 -2.49 -18.08
CA LYS A 13 -5.33 -3.60 -17.14
C LYS A 13 -5.86 -3.26 -15.76
N HIS A 14 -5.66 -2.03 -15.31
CA HIS A 14 -6.15 -1.56 -14.02
C HIS A 14 -7.69 -1.48 -14.00
N ILE A 15 -8.32 -1.02 -15.07
CA ILE A 15 -9.79 -1.02 -15.21
C ILE A 15 -10.36 -2.44 -15.21
N LEU A 16 -9.72 -3.38 -15.91
CA LEU A 16 -10.13 -4.77 -15.94
C LEU A 16 -9.94 -5.48 -14.60
N GLU A 17 -8.92 -5.11 -13.83
CA GLU A 17 -8.73 -5.61 -12.46
C GLU A 17 -9.81 -5.07 -11.50
N VAL A 18 -10.20 -3.81 -11.62
CA VAL A 18 -11.24 -3.16 -10.80
C VAL A 18 -12.64 -3.70 -11.16
N VAL A 19 -12.89 -3.97 -12.42
CA VAL A 19 -14.22 -4.34 -12.93
C VAL A 19 -14.46 -5.87 -12.99
N GLY A 20 -13.43 -6.68 -12.77
CA GLY A 20 -13.43 -8.15 -12.49
C GLY A 20 -14.33 -9.12 -13.28
N LYS A 21 -15.22 -8.66 -14.16
CA LYS A 21 -16.18 -9.50 -14.90
C LYS A 21 -16.47 -9.06 -16.33
N TRP A 22 -15.65 -8.20 -16.90
CA TRP A 22 -15.93 -7.58 -18.17
C TRP A 22 -15.24 -8.30 -19.33
N LYS A 23 -15.97 -8.62 -20.37
CA LYS A 23 -15.40 -9.15 -21.62
C LYS A 23 -15.27 -8.01 -22.62
N ILE A 24 -14.08 -7.86 -23.15
CA ILE A 24 -13.84 -7.01 -24.31
C ILE A 24 -14.36 -7.78 -25.52
N LEU A 25 -15.36 -7.22 -26.19
CA LEU A 25 -15.87 -7.73 -27.45
C LEU A 25 -15.32 -6.86 -28.57
N VAL A 26 -14.57 -7.46 -29.46
CA VAL A 26 -14.08 -6.82 -30.66
C VAL A 26 -14.75 -7.51 -31.84
N SER A 27 -15.35 -6.75 -32.72
CA SER A 27 -15.93 -7.31 -33.94
C SER A 27 -14.82 -7.81 -34.84
N SER A 28 -14.89 -9.10 -35.21
CA SER A 28 -13.94 -9.77 -36.08
C SER A 28 -13.79 -9.12 -37.46
N ASP A 29 -14.81 -8.38 -37.91
CA ASP A 29 -14.82 -7.72 -39.21
C ASP A 29 -13.97 -6.46 -39.29
N LEU A 30 -13.46 -6.00 -38.15
CA LEU A 30 -12.69 -4.75 -38.02
C LEU A 30 -11.21 -4.97 -37.71
N LEU A 31 -10.78 -6.19 -37.35
CA LEU A 31 -9.43 -6.49 -36.90
C LEU A 31 -8.96 -7.81 -37.50
N GLU A 32 -8.12 -7.76 -38.46
CA GLU A 32 -7.56 -8.99 -39.04
C GLU A 32 -6.57 -9.74 -38.15
N GLN A 33 -6.06 -9.20 -37.06
CA GLN A 33 -5.07 -9.89 -36.19
C GLN A 33 -4.90 -9.43 -34.74
N GLU A 34 -5.67 -8.51 -34.17
CA GLU A 34 -5.47 -8.07 -32.78
C GLU A 34 -6.78 -7.85 -32.02
N ASP A 35 -6.84 -8.32 -30.78
CA ASP A 35 -8.04 -8.28 -29.91
C ASP A 35 -8.39 -6.91 -29.33
N TYR A 36 -7.82 -5.79 -29.83
CA TYR A 36 -7.98 -4.46 -29.25
C TYR A 36 -8.05 -3.35 -30.30
N LEU A 37 -8.88 -2.36 -30.01
CA LEU A 37 -9.06 -1.20 -30.86
C LEU A 37 -8.53 0.07 -30.21
N PHE A 38 -7.68 0.81 -30.91
CA PHE A 38 -7.03 2.01 -30.40
C PHE A 38 -7.36 3.24 -31.25
N ILE A 39 -7.59 4.38 -30.61
CA ILE A 39 -7.68 5.68 -31.27
C ILE A 39 -6.57 6.59 -30.74
N ARG A 40 -5.97 7.35 -31.64
CA ARG A 40 -4.98 8.35 -31.29
C ARG A 40 -5.44 9.75 -31.69
N LYS A 41 -5.28 10.72 -30.78
CA LYS A 41 -5.44 12.14 -31.08
C LYS A 41 -4.18 12.86 -30.60
N GLY A 42 -3.39 13.41 -31.53
CA GLY A 42 -2.04 13.89 -31.20
C GLY A 42 -1.11 12.71 -30.91
N ASP A 43 -0.37 12.77 -29.81
CA ASP A 43 0.53 11.70 -29.36
C ASP A 43 -0.12 10.68 -28.37
N GLU A 44 -1.40 10.80 -28.09
CA GLU A 44 -2.11 9.92 -27.16
C GLU A 44 -2.81 8.76 -27.86
N ILE A 45 -2.60 7.54 -27.33
CA ILE A 45 -3.29 6.33 -27.80
C ILE A 45 -4.59 6.18 -27.01
N LYS A 46 -5.68 5.98 -27.73
CA LYS A 46 -7.05 5.90 -27.20
C LYS A 46 -7.64 4.52 -27.42
N LEU A 47 -8.06 3.87 -26.33
CA LEU A 47 -8.65 2.55 -26.35
C LEU A 47 -10.16 2.62 -26.11
N ILE A 48 -10.87 1.71 -26.75
CA ILE A 48 -12.31 1.59 -26.60
C ILE A 48 -12.64 0.18 -26.08
N VAL A 49 -13.35 0.12 -24.97
CA VAL A 49 -13.74 -1.09 -24.28
C VAL A 49 -15.23 -1.33 -24.44
N ALA A 50 -15.60 -2.52 -24.85
CA ALA A 50 -16.99 -2.97 -24.88
C ALA A 50 -17.35 -3.70 -23.60
N LEU A 51 -18.39 -3.29 -22.96
CA LEU A 51 -18.81 -3.81 -21.68
C LEU A 51 -20.04 -4.73 -21.83
N ASN A 52 -19.96 -5.82 -21.14
CA ASN A 52 -20.89 -6.92 -20.90
C ASN A 52 -22.28 -6.92 -21.59
N LYS A 53 -22.94 -8.10 -21.58
CA LYS A 53 -24.18 -8.52 -22.26
C LYS A 53 -25.40 -7.58 -22.21
N MET A 54 -25.33 -6.46 -21.49
CA MET A 54 -26.41 -5.47 -21.36
C MET A 54 -26.11 -4.08 -21.92
N ALA A 55 -24.89 -3.81 -22.38
CA ALA A 55 -24.57 -2.54 -23.02
C ALA A 55 -24.66 -2.72 -24.54
N SER A 56 -25.48 -1.94 -25.20
CA SER A 56 -25.54 -1.89 -26.66
C SER A 56 -24.25 -1.26 -27.17
N LEU A 57 -23.48 -2.04 -27.89
CA LEU A 57 -22.28 -1.58 -28.54
C LEU A 57 -22.64 -0.88 -29.83
N TYR A 58 -22.38 0.41 -29.92
CA TYR A 58 -22.51 1.15 -31.17
C TYR A 58 -21.14 1.36 -31.81
N ILE A 59 -20.86 0.65 -32.90
CA ILE A 59 -19.68 0.91 -33.72
C ILE A 59 -20.06 2.03 -34.68
N SER A 60 -19.54 3.22 -34.44
CA SER A 60 -19.67 4.31 -35.41
C SER A 60 -18.42 4.37 -36.28
N ASN A 61 -18.62 4.17 -37.56
CA ASN A 61 -17.56 4.31 -38.54
C ASN A 61 -17.22 5.81 -38.71
N MET A 62 -16.16 6.25 -38.06
CA MET A 62 -15.69 7.63 -38.15
C MET A 62 -14.75 7.84 -39.31
N ASN A 63 -15.21 7.50 -40.52
CA ASN A 63 -14.43 7.68 -41.75
C ASN A 63 -14.11 9.14 -42.11
N LYS A 64 -14.57 10.14 -41.36
CA LYS A 64 -14.37 11.55 -41.69
C LYS A 64 -13.48 12.36 -40.75
N ALA A 65 -13.06 11.87 -39.61
CA ALA A 65 -12.44 12.73 -38.61
C ALA A 65 -10.99 12.39 -38.17
N CYS A 66 -10.43 11.25 -38.55
CA CYS A 66 -9.09 10.88 -38.08
C CYS A 66 -8.25 10.20 -39.17
N LYS A 67 -7.96 10.93 -40.25
CA LYS A 67 -6.82 10.62 -41.13
C LYS A 67 -5.58 11.26 -40.53
N ILE A 68 -4.87 10.52 -39.67
CA ILE A 68 -3.51 10.85 -39.26
C ILE A 68 -2.57 9.88 -39.97
N ARG A 69 -1.53 10.41 -40.57
CA ARG A 69 -0.60 9.69 -41.44
C ARG A 69 -0.27 8.29 -40.98
N ARG A 70 -0.68 7.30 -41.77
CA ARG A 70 -0.25 5.88 -41.75
C ARG A 70 -0.94 4.89 -40.86
N ARG A 71 -2.00 5.19 -40.10
CA ARG A 71 -2.78 4.14 -39.39
C ARG A 71 -4.25 4.49 -39.37
N SER A 72 -5.11 3.48 -39.60
CA SER A 72 -6.57 3.61 -39.48
C SER A 72 -6.98 3.34 -38.03
N PHE A 73 -7.86 4.15 -37.45
CA PHE A 73 -8.34 4.06 -36.09
C PHE A 73 -9.85 3.92 -36.07
N TYR A 74 -10.37 3.20 -35.11
CA TYR A 74 -11.79 2.91 -34.95
C TYR A 74 -12.29 3.41 -33.61
N CYS A 75 -13.55 3.77 -33.51
CA CYS A 75 -14.19 4.31 -32.33
C CYS A 75 -15.38 3.44 -31.92
N ILE A 76 -15.36 2.91 -30.71
CA ILE A 76 -16.50 2.26 -30.09
C ILE A 76 -17.09 3.23 -29.07
N VAL A 77 -18.38 3.57 -29.24
CA VAL A 77 -19.09 4.43 -28.30
C VAL A 77 -19.90 3.51 -27.38
N ILE A 78 -19.66 3.61 -26.09
CA ILE A 78 -20.34 2.83 -25.07
C ILE A 78 -21.43 3.72 -24.47
N ASP A 79 -22.66 3.25 -24.48
CA ASP A 79 -23.75 3.89 -23.73
C ASP A 79 -23.76 3.35 -22.31
N LEU A 80 -23.52 4.23 -21.35
CA LEU A 80 -23.33 3.91 -19.96
C LEU A 80 -24.56 4.22 -19.08
N SER A 81 -25.75 4.34 -19.68
CA SER A 81 -26.92 4.94 -18.99
C SER A 81 -27.54 4.14 -17.84
N GLU A 82 -27.16 2.89 -17.58
CA GLU A 82 -27.97 2.03 -16.68
C GLU A 82 -27.27 1.24 -15.56
N SER A 83 -26.03 1.51 -15.14
CA SER A 83 -25.47 0.77 -14.01
C SER A 83 -24.54 1.55 -13.08
N ARG A 84 -24.49 1.15 -11.81
CA ARG A 84 -23.61 1.73 -10.77
C ARG A 84 -22.12 1.66 -11.12
N VAL A 85 -21.74 0.66 -11.90
CA VAL A 85 -20.37 0.47 -12.44
C VAL A 85 -20.03 1.56 -13.45
N CYS A 86 -21.03 2.13 -14.12
CA CYS A 86 -20.86 3.22 -15.06
C CYS A 86 -20.39 4.52 -14.39
N LEU A 87 -20.79 4.77 -13.16
CA LEU A 87 -20.37 5.98 -12.42
C LEU A 87 -18.87 5.93 -12.08
N GLU A 88 -18.35 4.77 -11.70
CA GLU A 88 -16.93 4.60 -11.41
C GLU A 88 -16.06 4.71 -12.68
N LEU A 89 -16.53 4.14 -13.78
CA LEU A 89 -15.91 4.28 -15.09
C LEU A 89 -16.00 5.71 -15.62
N GLU A 90 -17.13 6.35 -15.44
CA GLU A 90 -17.37 7.75 -15.84
C GLU A 90 -16.42 8.68 -15.08
N GLU A 91 -16.22 8.45 -13.79
CA GLU A 91 -15.28 9.21 -12.97
C GLU A 91 -13.83 8.98 -13.37
N LEU A 92 -13.46 7.74 -13.68
CA LEU A 92 -12.12 7.37 -14.17
C LEU A 92 -11.84 8.01 -15.54
N VAL A 93 -12.82 8.00 -16.44
CA VAL A 93 -12.76 8.64 -17.76
C VAL A 93 -12.67 10.14 -17.65
N LEU A 94 -13.46 10.75 -16.76
CA LEU A 94 -13.43 12.20 -16.54
C LEU A 94 -12.08 12.65 -15.96
N ARG A 95 -11.48 11.88 -15.07
CA ARG A 95 -10.13 12.11 -14.57
C ARG A 95 -9.09 12.06 -15.69
N TYR A 96 -9.18 11.06 -16.54
CA TYR A 96 -8.27 10.92 -17.69
C TYR A 96 -8.43 12.04 -18.73
N CYS A 97 -9.67 12.38 -19.07
CA CYS A 97 -9.95 13.48 -20.00
C CYS A 97 -9.51 14.86 -19.48
N LYS A 98 -9.35 15.03 -18.17
CA LYS A 98 -8.79 16.23 -17.54
C LYS A 98 -7.25 16.31 -17.62
N GLY A 99 -6.59 15.35 -18.26
CA GLY A 99 -5.13 15.32 -18.42
C GLY A 99 -4.38 14.94 -17.15
N GLU A 100 -5.06 14.31 -16.19
CA GLU A 100 -4.41 13.72 -15.04
C GLU A 100 -3.56 12.54 -15.53
N LYS A 101 -2.25 12.76 -15.56
CA LYS A 101 -1.25 11.73 -15.94
C LYS A 101 -1.42 10.51 -15.07
N THR A 102 -1.15 9.31 -15.64
CA THR A 102 -0.94 8.04 -14.93
C THR A 102 -0.32 8.28 -13.58
N MET A 103 -0.99 7.84 -12.52
CA MET A 103 -0.57 8.11 -11.15
C MET A 103 0.81 7.52 -10.92
N ALA A 104 1.84 8.35 -11.04
CA ALA A 104 3.06 8.07 -10.31
C ALA A 104 2.63 7.87 -8.85
N ALA A 105 3.09 6.76 -8.24
CA ALA A 105 2.77 6.42 -6.86
C ALA A 105 2.93 7.66 -5.98
N LYS A 106 1.80 8.26 -5.61
CA LYS A 106 1.79 9.47 -4.80
C LYS A 106 2.17 9.09 -3.37
N GLN A 107 3.00 9.88 -2.75
CA GLN A 107 3.37 9.75 -1.35
C GLN A 107 2.86 10.94 -0.57
N ILE A 108 2.41 10.69 0.66
CA ILE A 108 2.09 11.75 1.60
C ILE A 108 3.35 12.53 1.91
N LYS A 109 3.25 13.85 1.90
CA LYS A 109 4.34 14.72 2.35
C LYS A 109 4.19 14.91 3.86
N LEU A 110 5.01 14.22 4.64
CA LEU A 110 5.07 14.36 6.10
C LEU A 110 6.21 15.32 6.51
N GLU A 111 6.01 15.98 7.64
CA GLU A 111 7.10 16.67 8.38
C GLU A 111 7.71 15.62 9.32
N GLU A 112 8.75 14.91 8.86
CA GLU A 112 9.46 13.91 9.67
C GLU A 112 10.49 14.60 10.57
N THR A 113 10.57 14.17 11.83
CA THR A 113 11.66 14.53 12.74
C THR A 113 12.67 13.38 12.82
N ALA A 114 13.95 13.72 13.02
CA ALA A 114 15.00 12.70 13.14
C ALA A 114 14.77 11.74 14.31
N GLU A 115 14.08 12.19 15.35
CA GLU A 115 13.75 11.40 16.55
C GLU A 115 12.72 10.29 16.25
N GLU A 116 11.78 10.54 15.33
CA GLU A 116 10.75 9.58 14.93
C GLU A 116 11.28 8.47 14.02
N LEU A 117 12.43 8.71 13.39
CA LEU A 117 13.11 7.78 12.50
C LEU A 117 14.17 6.92 13.19
N MET A 118 14.34 7.03 14.51
CA MET A 118 15.36 6.28 15.25
C MET A 118 15.05 4.79 15.25
N ALA A 119 15.94 4.01 14.65
CA ALA A 119 16.00 2.56 14.84
C ALA A 119 16.27 2.25 16.32
N TYR A 120 15.78 1.12 16.78
CA TYR A 120 16.02 0.65 18.13
C TYR A 120 16.69 -0.72 18.13
N SER A 121 17.38 -1.06 19.20
CA SER A 121 17.88 -2.40 19.47
C SER A 121 17.24 -2.88 20.76
N ASP A 122 16.80 -4.12 20.80
CA ASP A 122 16.13 -4.71 21.93
C ASP A 122 16.81 -6.01 22.36
N ASP A 123 16.80 -6.29 23.64
CA ASP A 123 17.33 -7.55 24.20
C ASP A 123 16.51 -8.77 23.73
N ASP A 124 15.30 -8.54 23.24
CA ASP A 124 14.43 -9.58 22.64
C ASP A 124 15.09 -10.33 21.48
N LEU A 125 16.10 -9.73 20.81
CA LEU A 125 16.89 -10.38 19.75
C LEU A 125 17.69 -11.59 20.24
N TYR A 126 17.98 -11.72 21.54
CA TYR A 126 18.70 -12.88 22.09
C TYR A 126 17.89 -14.18 22.06
N ASN A 127 16.57 -14.09 21.90
CA ASN A 127 15.67 -15.24 21.89
C ASN A 127 15.31 -15.72 20.47
N ILE A 128 16.05 -15.28 19.48
CA ILE A 128 15.86 -15.69 18.09
C ILE A 128 16.77 -16.87 17.79
N ASN A 129 16.16 -17.97 17.39
CA ASN A 129 16.86 -19.09 16.81
C ASN A 129 16.93 -18.90 15.30
N SER A 130 18.07 -19.24 14.69
CA SER A 130 18.21 -19.27 13.25
C SER A 130 18.95 -20.52 12.81
N TRP A 131 18.50 -21.08 11.69
CA TRP A 131 19.15 -22.22 11.03
C TRP A 131 19.04 -22.13 9.53
N GLY A 132 19.88 -22.86 8.83
CA GLY A 132 19.85 -22.96 7.37
C GLY A 132 19.19 -24.26 6.92
N ALA A 133 18.49 -24.19 5.78
CA ALA A 133 17.96 -25.34 5.07
C ALA A 133 18.19 -25.16 3.57
N ASP A 134 18.61 -26.21 2.87
CA ASP A 134 18.71 -26.19 1.41
C ASP A 134 17.43 -26.79 0.82
N LEU A 135 16.55 -25.93 0.34
CA LEU A 135 15.26 -26.30 -0.22
C LEU A 135 15.31 -26.27 -1.75
N SER A 136 14.77 -27.30 -2.39
CA SER A 136 14.57 -27.27 -3.83
C SER A 136 13.41 -26.33 -4.22
N PHE A 137 13.46 -25.74 -5.42
CA PHE A 137 12.32 -24.96 -5.89
C PHE A 137 11.02 -25.80 -5.99
N ARG A 138 11.14 -27.11 -6.14
CA ARG A 138 9.98 -28.01 -6.08
C ARG A 138 9.32 -27.96 -4.70
N GLU A 139 10.09 -28.12 -3.64
CA GLU A 139 9.59 -28.05 -2.24
C GLU A 139 8.99 -26.68 -1.95
N ILE A 140 9.69 -25.60 -2.28
CA ILE A 140 9.20 -24.24 -2.08
C ILE A 140 7.85 -23.99 -2.79
N ILE A 141 7.70 -24.46 -4.04
CA ILE A 141 6.46 -24.36 -4.79
C ILE A 141 5.34 -25.15 -4.09
N THR A 142 5.63 -26.37 -3.63
CA THR A 142 4.67 -27.20 -2.91
C THR A 142 4.23 -26.53 -1.61
N MET A 143 5.18 -26.09 -0.78
CA MET A 143 4.89 -25.37 0.48
C MET A 143 4.03 -24.11 0.24
N TYR A 144 4.30 -23.38 -0.85
CA TYR A 144 3.51 -22.20 -1.20
C TYR A 144 2.08 -22.56 -1.63
N GLU A 145 1.88 -23.64 -2.37
CA GLU A 145 0.56 -24.13 -2.81
C GLU A 145 -0.27 -24.73 -1.67
N GLU A 146 0.39 -25.36 -0.73
CA GLU A 146 -0.25 -25.98 0.45
C GLU A 146 -0.51 -24.96 1.58
N GLY A 147 -0.05 -23.70 1.40
CA GLY A 147 -0.22 -22.63 2.39
C GLY A 147 0.71 -22.75 3.59
N GLU A 148 1.75 -23.57 3.52
CA GLU A 148 2.80 -23.68 4.54
C GLU A 148 3.82 -22.53 4.43
N LEU A 149 4.04 -22.02 3.20
CA LEU A 149 4.87 -20.85 2.93
C LEU A 149 3.97 -19.68 2.54
N LEU A 150 3.86 -18.72 3.44
CA LEU A 150 3.00 -17.56 3.28
C LEU A 150 3.73 -16.40 2.60
N LYS A 151 3.04 -15.80 1.68
CA LYS A 151 3.37 -14.48 1.18
C LYS A 151 2.83 -13.47 2.20
N PRO A 152 3.62 -12.53 2.70
CA PRO A 152 3.07 -11.40 3.43
C PRO A 152 2.04 -10.69 2.56
N GLU A 153 0.81 -10.51 3.05
CA GLU A 153 -0.34 -10.02 2.25
C GLU A 153 -0.05 -8.70 1.54
N LEU A 154 0.93 -7.97 2.03
CA LEU A 154 1.32 -6.65 1.57
C LEU A 154 2.75 -6.52 1.08
N GLN A 155 3.49 -7.62 1.02
CA GLN A 155 4.71 -7.57 0.24
C GLN A 155 4.34 -7.26 -1.20
N ARG A 156 5.05 -6.27 -1.71
CA ARG A 156 5.07 -5.71 -3.07
C ARG A 156 4.33 -6.61 -4.06
N LYS A 157 3.40 -6.05 -4.77
CA LYS A 157 3.02 -6.61 -6.07
C LYS A 157 4.29 -7.11 -6.74
N TYR A 158 4.25 -8.24 -7.39
CA TYR A 158 5.39 -8.72 -8.16
C TYR A 158 5.91 -7.57 -9.03
N VAL A 159 7.14 -7.13 -8.79
CA VAL A 159 7.68 -5.88 -9.38
C VAL A 159 8.77 -6.11 -10.41
N TRP A 160 9.35 -7.33 -10.46
CA TRP A 160 10.32 -7.63 -11.49
C TRP A 160 9.70 -7.56 -12.88
N THR A 161 10.40 -6.91 -13.77
CA THR A 161 10.06 -6.93 -15.18
C THR A 161 10.29 -8.33 -15.76
N ARG A 162 9.64 -8.63 -16.88
CA ARG A 162 9.83 -9.90 -17.56
C ARG A 162 11.31 -10.17 -17.92
N ILE A 163 12.09 -9.13 -18.19
CA ILE A 163 13.52 -9.24 -18.47
C ILE A 163 14.28 -9.68 -17.22
N GLU A 164 14.04 -9.06 -16.06
CA GLU A 164 14.70 -9.42 -14.79
C GLU A 164 14.32 -10.85 -14.38
N ALA A 165 13.05 -11.20 -14.45
CA ALA A 165 12.56 -12.54 -14.21
C ALA A 165 13.20 -13.57 -15.15
N SER A 166 13.30 -13.27 -16.45
CA SER A 166 13.94 -14.15 -17.44
C SER A 166 15.42 -14.35 -17.15
N ARG A 167 16.13 -13.30 -16.75
CA ARG A 167 17.56 -13.40 -16.37
C ARG A 167 17.76 -14.28 -15.15
N PHE A 168 16.84 -14.26 -14.20
CA PHE A 168 16.92 -15.14 -13.04
C PHE A 168 16.70 -16.61 -13.42
N ILE A 169 15.72 -16.92 -14.27
CA ILE A 169 15.52 -18.28 -14.80
C ILE A 169 16.75 -18.72 -15.65
N ASP A 170 17.30 -17.83 -16.46
CA ASP A 170 18.53 -18.07 -17.23
C ASP A 170 19.70 -18.44 -16.32
N SER A 171 19.87 -17.73 -15.20
CA SER A 171 20.91 -18.03 -14.20
C SER A 171 20.73 -19.42 -13.60
N ILE A 172 19.50 -19.83 -13.28
CA ILE A 172 19.19 -21.17 -12.78
C ILE A 172 19.53 -22.25 -13.84
N LEU A 173 19.13 -22.02 -15.08
CA LEU A 173 19.40 -22.95 -16.19
C LEU A 173 20.90 -23.07 -16.51
N LEU A 174 21.67 -22.02 -16.33
CA LEU A 174 23.12 -22.00 -16.42
C LEU A 174 23.80 -22.68 -15.22
N GLY A 175 23.10 -22.90 -14.12
CA GLY A 175 23.65 -23.47 -12.88
C GLY A 175 24.44 -22.45 -12.06
N LEU A 176 24.14 -21.18 -12.21
CA LEU A 176 24.76 -20.13 -11.40
C LEU A 176 24.17 -20.16 -9.96
N PRO A 177 24.97 -19.78 -8.94
CA PRO A 177 24.50 -19.74 -7.56
C PRO A 177 23.33 -18.76 -7.41
N VAL A 178 22.31 -19.20 -6.68
CA VAL A 178 21.11 -18.41 -6.35
C VAL A 178 21.31 -17.77 -4.98
N PRO A 179 21.06 -16.45 -4.81
CA PRO A 179 21.14 -15.81 -3.51
C PRO A 179 20.15 -16.43 -2.51
N SER A 180 20.55 -16.54 -1.25
CA SER A 180 19.73 -17.10 -0.16
C SER A 180 18.41 -16.37 0.01
N VAL A 181 17.41 -17.09 0.53
CA VAL A 181 16.11 -16.55 0.96
C VAL A 181 16.02 -16.56 2.45
N PHE A 182 15.11 -15.74 3.00
CA PHE A 182 14.90 -15.64 4.44
C PHE A 182 13.44 -15.88 4.76
N PHE A 183 13.20 -16.79 5.71
CA PHE A 183 11.87 -17.15 6.19
C PHE A 183 11.75 -16.93 7.69
N ALA A 184 10.59 -16.50 8.14
CA ALA A 184 10.22 -16.50 9.55
C ALA A 184 9.29 -17.66 9.83
N LYS A 185 9.60 -18.49 10.81
CA LYS A 185 8.71 -19.55 11.29
C LYS A 185 7.75 -18.95 12.30
N GLU A 186 6.46 -19.12 12.05
CA GLU A 186 5.37 -18.69 12.93
C GLU A 186 4.98 -19.79 13.92
N GLN A 187 4.18 -19.44 14.94
CA GLN A 187 3.76 -20.38 15.99
C GLN A 187 2.88 -21.53 15.47
N ASN A 188 2.15 -21.30 14.39
CA ASN A 188 1.31 -22.31 13.71
C ASN A 188 2.09 -23.21 12.74
N GLU A 189 3.43 -23.20 12.83
CA GLU A 189 4.37 -23.94 11.96
C GLU A 189 4.44 -23.42 10.51
N THR A 190 3.68 -22.39 10.13
CA THR A 190 3.81 -21.78 8.81
C THR A 190 5.08 -20.94 8.72
N MET A 191 5.54 -20.72 7.49
CA MET A 191 6.72 -19.89 7.21
C MET A 191 6.32 -18.64 6.43
N LEU A 192 6.76 -17.49 6.90
CA LEU A 192 6.55 -16.20 6.24
C LEU A 192 7.78 -15.82 5.43
N ILE A 193 7.62 -15.45 4.16
CA ILE A 193 8.72 -14.99 3.30
C ILE A 193 9.18 -13.61 3.76
N ILE A 194 10.41 -13.49 4.28
CA ILE A 194 11.05 -12.23 4.70
C ILE A 194 11.76 -11.56 3.53
N ASP A 195 12.63 -12.31 2.85
CA ASP A 195 13.29 -11.89 1.62
C ASP A 195 13.34 -13.03 0.61
N GLY A 196 13.38 -12.68 -0.66
CA GLY A 196 13.41 -13.64 -1.77
C GLY A 196 12.07 -13.81 -2.47
N PHE A 197 11.01 -13.08 -2.09
CA PHE A 197 9.69 -13.17 -2.70
C PHE A 197 9.73 -13.10 -4.23
N GLN A 198 10.46 -12.13 -4.81
CA GLN A 198 10.56 -11.99 -6.26
C GLN A 198 11.21 -13.23 -6.92
N ARG A 199 12.21 -13.80 -6.26
CA ARG A 199 12.92 -15.01 -6.73
C ARG A 199 12.01 -16.23 -6.72
N ILE A 200 11.31 -16.45 -5.62
CA ILE A 200 10.37 -17.57 -5.44
C ILE A 200 9.22 -17.46 -6.45
N MET A 201 8.57 -16.29 -6.51
CA MET A 201 7.46 -16.07 -7.43
C MET A 201 7.86 -16.15 -8.90
N THR A 202 9.07 -15.74 -9.26
CA THR A 202 9.57 -15.90 -10.63
C THR A 202 9.61 -17.38 -11.05
N VAL A 203 10.13 -18.26 -10.18
CA VAL A 203 10.18 -19.69 -10.50
C VAL A 203 8.79 -20.30 -10.47
N TYR A 204 7.98 -19.93 -9.48
CA TYR A 204 6.57 -20.33 -9.39
C TYR A 204 5.80 -19.98 -10.67
N ASP A 205 5.82 -18.72 -11.06
CA ASP A 205 5.15 -18.21 -12.26
C ASP A 205 5.62 -18.93 -13.53
N TYR A 206 6.94 -19.14 -13.64
CA TYR A 206 7.49 -19.81 -14.82
C TYR A 206 7.07 -21.26 -14.90
N VAL A 207 7.11 -21.99 -13.79
CA VAL A 207 6.66 -23.40 -13.71
C VAL A 207 5.16 -23.54 -13.95
N LYS A 208 4.36 -22.58 -13.45
CA LYS A 208 2.89 -22.55 -13.66
C LYS A 208 2.49 -21.97 -15.02
N GLY A 209 3.40 -21.28 -15.69
CA GLY A 209 3.22 -20.78 -17.04
C GLY A 209 2.57 -19.41 -17.16
N VAL A 210 2.24 -18.74 -16.04
CA VAL A 210 1.61 -17.41 -16.03
C VAL A 210 2.50 -16.41 -15.30
N PHE A 211 2.82 -15.31 -15.94
CA PHE A 211 3.64 -14.25 -15.35
C PHE A 211 2.80 -13.29 -14.52
N SER A 212 3.03 -13.25 -13.22
CA SER A 212 2.28 -12.39 -12.27
C SER A 212 2.38 -10.88 -12.61
N GLY A 213 3.46 -10.46 -13.29
CA GLY A 213 3.64 -9.06 -13.68
C GLY A 213 2.63 -8.54 -14.70
N ASP A 214 2.10 -9.41 -15.59
CA ASP A 214 1.17 -9.00 -16.65
C ASP A 214 0.02 -10.00 -16.93
N GLY A 215 -0.05 -11.10 -16.17
CA GLY A 215 -1.09 -12.14 -16.30
C GLY A 215 -1.04 -12.94 -17.60
N LYS A 216 0.01 -12.80 -18.41
CA LYS A 216 0.18 -13.50 -19.69
C LYS A 216 1.05 -14.74 -19.52
N ILE A 217 1.05 -15.60 -20.54
CA ILE A 217 1.95 -16.76 -20.59
C ILE A 217 3.40 -16.31 -20.35
N PHE A 218 4.07 -16.95 -19.39
CA PHE A 218 5.44 -16.65 -19.08
C PHE A 218 6.38 -17.31 -20.08
N LYS A 219 6.76 -16.55 -21.10
CA LYS A 219 7.89 -16.87 -21.99
C LYS A 219 9.11 -16.06 -21.58
N LEU A 220 10.28 -16.66 -21.58
CA LEU A 220 11.54 -15.96 -21.35
C LEU A 220 11.72 -14.86 -22.39
N SER A 221 12.34 -13.76 -21.99
CA SER A 221 12.58 -12.63 -22.88
C SER A 221 13.38 -13.06 -24.12
N ASN A 222 13.02 -12.51 -25.28
CA ASN A 222 13.71 -12.77 -26.53
C ASN A 222 14.85 -11.77 -26.79
N THR A 223 15.57 -11.38 -25.76
CA THR A 223 16.73 -10.47 -25.82
C THR A 223 18.04 -11.24 -25.81
N GLU A 224 19.11 -10.62 -26.28
CA GLU A 224 20.46 -11.21 -26.30
C GLU A 224 21.01 -11.51 -24.90
N ASN A 225 20.45 -10.90 -23.87
CA ASN A 225 20.80 -11.13 -22.47
C ASN A 225 20.34 -12.50 -21.94
N ILE A 226 19.58 -13.26 -22.73
CA ILE A 226 19.11 -14.61 -22.40
C ILE A 226 19.77 -15.59 -23.36
N ASN A 227 20.23 -16.71 -22.82
CA ASN A 227 20.89 -17.75 -23.63
C ASN A 227 19.98 -18.22 -24.78
N ALA A 228 20.54 -18.30 -25.97
CA ALA A 228 19.80 -18.67 -27.19
C ALA A 228 19.09 -20.03 -27.10
N ARG A 229 19.56 -20.95 -26.24
CA ARG A 229 19.02 -22.30 -26.07
C ARG A 229 17.56 -22.29 -25.57
N TRP A 230 17.21 -21.34 -24.69
CA TRP A 230 15.85 -21.25 -24.09
C TRP A 230 15.21 -19.88 -24.25
N ARG A 231 15.82 -18.97 -24.97
CA ARG A 231 15.27 -17.64 -25.30
C ARG A 231 13.88 -17.77 -25.92
N GLY A 232 12.94 -16.98 -25.43
CA GLY A 232 11.55 -16.97 -25.91
C GLY A 232 10.71 -18.19 -25.55
N LYS A 233 11.26 -19.20 -24.86
CA LYS A 233 10.53 -20.42 -24.48
C LYS A 233 9.74 -20.22 -23.19
N ALA A 234 8.54 -20.83 -23.15
CA ALA A 234 7.80 -21.09 -21.93
C ALA A 234 8.35 -22.35 -21.25
N PHE A 235 8.04 -22.55 -19.97
CA PHE A 235 8.46 -23.76 -19.23
C PHE A 235 8.02 -25.05 -19.93
N ALA A 236 6.79 -25.08 -20.48
CA ALA A 236 6.28 -26.25 -21.21
C ALA A 236 7.14 -26.59 -22.45
N GLU A 237 7.77 -25.60 -23.06
CA GLU A 237 8.59 -25.73 -24.28
C GLU A 237 10.06 -26.12 -24.01
N LEU A 238 10.46 -26.19 -22.73
CA LEU A 238 11.78 -26.68 -22.31
C LEU A 238 11.86 -28.19 -22.44
N ASP A 239 13.08 -28.72 -22.60
CA ASP A 239 13.29 -30.17 -22.55
C ASP A 239 13.17 -30.72 -21.11
N THR A 240 13.17 -32.05 -20.99
CA THR A 240 12.99 -32.73 -19.70
C THR A 240 14.11 -32.44 -18.71
N GLU A 241 15.34 -32.30 -19.20
CA GLU A 241 16.51 -32.02 -18.38
C GLU A 241 16.47 -30.56 -17.85
N GLU A 242 16.14 -29.61 -18.72
CA GLU A 242 15.97 -28.19 -18.37
C GLU A 242 14.87 -28.00 -17.32
N LYS A 243 13.70 -28.66 -17.51
CA LYS A 243 12.60 -28.66 -16.53
C LYS A 243 13.00 -29.26 -15.18
N ARG A 244 13.75 -30.37 -15.21
CA ARG A 244 14.27 -31.02 -14.00
C ARG A 244 15.27 -30.13 -13.30
N ARG A 245 16.15 -29.44 -14.05
CA ARG A 245 17.15 -28.52 -13.50
C ARG A 245 16.48 -27.40 -12.70
N ILE A 246 15.48 -26.72 -13.27
CA ILE A 246 14.75 -25.66 -12.56
C ILE A 246 14.13 -26.19 -11.28
N ARG A 247 13.42 -27.31 -11.33
CA ARG A 247 12.71 -27.84 -10.15
C ARG A 247 13.63 -28.36 -9.05
N ASN A 248 14.78 -28.90 -9.41
CA ASN A 248 15.71 -29.51 -8.46
C ASN A 248 16.85 -28.55 -8.03
N THR A 249 16.94 -27.36 -8.62
CA THR A 249 17.89 -26.34 -8.13
C THR A 249 17.51 -26.00 -6.69
N THR A 250 18.50 -26.10 -5.79
CA THR A 250 18.34 -25.74 -4.39
C THR A 250 18.66 -24.28 -4.17
N ILE A 251 17.96 -23.69 -3.20
CA ILE A 251 18.23 -22.37 -2.69
C ILE A 251 18.44 -22.47 -1.18
N HIS A 252 19.44 -21.79 -0.67
CA HIS A 252 19.68 -21.75 0.76
C HIS A 252 18.65 -20.85 1.43
N ALA A 253 17.86 -21.41 2.33
CA ALA A 253 16.91 -20.70 3.14
C ALA A 253 17.47 -20.52 4.56
N ILE A 254 17.51 -19.29 5.03
CA ILE A 254 17.81 -18.99 6.44
C ILE A 254 16.47 -18.78 7.13
N ILE A 255 16.19 -19.63 8.12
CA ILE A 255 14.92 -19.68 8.82
C ILE A 255 15.12 -19.10 10.22
N PHE A 256 14.22 -18.21 10.65
CA PHE A 256 14.22 -17.60 11.97
C PHE A 256 12.98 -18.02 12.72
N GLU A 257 13.14 -18.25 14.03
CA GLU A 257 12.05 -18.49 14.95
C GLU A 257 12.27 -17.65 16.20
N GLN A 258 11.30 -16.86 16.59
CA GLN A 258 11.31 -16.16 17.88
C GLN A 258 10.44 -16.94 18.88
N LYS A 259 11.07 -17.45 19.95
CA LYS A 259 10.36 -18.22 20.97
C LYS A 259 9.80 -17.34 22.10
N TYR A 260 10.52 -16.29 22.47
CA TYR A 260 10.17 -15.36 23.56
C TYR A 260 10.86 -14.01 23.35
N PRO A 261 10.28 -12.89 23.84
CA PRO A 261 8.89 -12.75 24.27
C PRO A 261 7.94 -12.89 23.07
N ARG A 262 6.64 -13.12 23.35
CA ARG A 262 5.62 -13.32 22.31
C ARG A 262 5.30 -12.05 21.49
N ASN A 263 5.87 -10.92 21.87
CA ASN A 263 5.75 -9.65 21.16
C ASN A 263 6.78 -9.61 20.02
N ASP A 264 6.39 -9.86 18.83
CA ASP A 264 7.16 -10.02 17.59
C ASP A 264 8.08 -8.84 17.20
N THR A 265 8.54 -8.03 18.16
CA THR A 265 9.44 -6.89 17.91
C THR A 265 10.78 -7.34 17.35
N GLY A 266 11.25 -8.54 17.71
CA GLY A 266 12.45 -9.14 17.15
C GLY A 266 12.31 -9.45 15.66
N MET A 267 11.15 -9.96 15.24
CA MET A 267 10.87 -10.22 13.83
C MET A 267 10.89 -8.93 13.00
N PHE A 268 10.31 -7.85 13.54
CA PHE A 268 10.38 -6.53 12.90
C PHE A 268 11.83 -6.07 12.68
N GLN A 269 12.69 -6.21 13.71
CA GLN A 269 14.09 -5.82 13.63
C GLN A 269 14.89 -6.68 12.64
N ILE A 270 14.58 -7.97 12.54
CA ILE A 270 15.18 -8.85 11.52
C ILE A 270 14.81 -8.38 10.13
N PHE A 271 13.52 -8.12 9.89
CA PHE A 271 13.04 -7.57 8.60
C PHE A 271 13.74 -6.27 8.24
N GLU A 272 13.85 -5.35 9.20
CA GLU A 272 14.50 -4.06 9.01
C GLU A 272 15.98 -4.22 8.60
N ARG A 273 16.71 -5.12 9.27
CA ARG A 273 18.14 -5.34 9.04
C ARG A 273 18.46 -6.16 7.80
N ILE A 274 17.64 -7.15 7.45
CA ILE A 274 17.87 -8.04 6.30
C ILE A 274 17.47 -7.36 4.99
N ASN A 275 16.46 -6.51 5.00
CA ASN A 275 15.91 -5.88 3.79
C ASN A 275 16.82 -4.79 3.20
N THR A 276 18.13 -5.07 3.10
CA THR A 276 19.17 -4.14 2.63
C THR A 276 19.46 -4.27 1.13
N GLY A 277 19.00 -5.35 0.48
CA GLY A 277 19.31 -5.71 -0.91
C GLY A 277 18.34 -5.17 -1.96
N GLY A 278 17.87 -3.93 -1.84
CA GLY A 278 16.93 -3.36 -2.80
C GLY A 278 16.31 -2.05 -2.31
N ARG A 279 15.03 -1.80 -2.62
CA ARG A 279 14.29 -0.67 -2.05
C ARG A 279 13.98 -0.97 -0.58
N ILE A 280 14.64 -0.29 0.34
CA ILE A 280 14.44 -0.43 1.78
C ILE A 280 12.96 -0.23 2.13
N LEU A 281 12.37 -1.17 2.89
CA LEU A 281 11.00 -1.06 3.39
C LEU A 281 10.91 0.03 4.47
N LYS A 282 9.79 0.74 4.51
CA LYS A 282 9.44 1.64 5.62
C LYS A 282 8.85 0.83 6.78
N ALA A 283 8.89 1.39 7.97
CA ALA A 283 8.44 0.73 9.19
C ALA A 283 7.02 0.15 9.08
N GLN A 284 6.08 0.89 8.49
CA GLN A 284 4.70 0.39 8.33
C GLN A 284 4.59 -0.73 7.30
N GLU A 285 5.40 -0.71 6.24
CA GLU A 285 5.45 -1.83 5.28
C GLU A 285 5.90 -3.13 5.97
N ILE A 286 6.83 -3.02 6.93
CA ILE A 286 7.30 -4.16 7.73
C ILE A 286 6.23 -4.60 8.73
N ARG A 287 5.58 -3.67 9.46
CA ARG A 287 4.51 -3.98 10.41
C ARG A 287 3.38 -4.77 9.76
N ASN A 288 2.96 -4.34 8.58
CA ASN A 288 1.91 -5.04 7.83
C ASN A 288 2.30 -6.47 7.42
N CYS A 289 3.60 -6.75 7.31
CA CYS A 289 4.07 -8.10 7.05
C CYS A 289 4.09 -8.97 8.33
N VAL A 290 4.50 -8.37 9.45
CA VAL A 290 4.74 -9.10 10.71
C VAL A 290 3.46 -9.26 11.52
N TYR A 291 2.63 -8.22 11.62
CA TYR A 291 1.44 -8.19 12.47
C TYR A 291 0.17 -8.32 11.63
N GLN A 292 -0.14 -9.54 11.22
CA GLN A 292 -1.38 -9.84 10.48
C GLN A 292 -2.56 -10.00 11.46
N GLY A 293 -3.79 -9.81 10.96
CA GLY A 293 -5.00 -9.97 11.75
C GLY A 293 -5.95 -8.79 11.65
N LYS A 294 -7.04 -8.87 12.41
CA LYS A 294 -8.19 -7.94 12.32
C LYS A 294 -7.84 -6.48 12.49
N CYS A 295 -6.87 -6.16 13.36
CA CYS A 295 -6.41 -4.79 13.54
C CYS A 295 -5.73 -4.24 12.27
N ASN A 296 -4.90 -5.05 11.63
CA ASN A 296 -4.26 -4.67 10.36
C ASN A 296 -5.30 -4.47 9.25
N ASP A 297 -6.27 -5.38 9.13
CA ASP A 297 -7.38 -5.26 8.17
C ASP A 297 -8.19 -3.98 8.39
N LEU A 298 -8.43 -3.63 9.65
CA LEU A 298 -9.11 -2.39 10.03
C LEU A 298 -8.35 -1.15 9.52
N LEU A 299 -7.01 -1.12 9.63
CA LEU A 299 -6.22 0.01 9.13
C LEU A 299 -6.45 0.21 7.62
N PHE A 300 -6.49 -0.88 6.84
CA PHE A 300 -6.78 -0.80 5.39
C PHE A 300 -8.21 -0.36 5.10
N GLU A 301 -9.16 -0.81 5.89
CA GLU A 301 -10.55 -0.38 5.74
C GLU A 301 -10.68 1.12 6.01
N LEU A 302 -10.17 1.60 7.14
CA LEU A 302 -10.20 3.01 7.54
C LEU A 302 -9.44 3.91 6.57
N ASN A 303 -8.36 3.40 5.96
CA ASN A 303 -7.59 4.16 4.99
C ASN A 303 -8.39 4.56 3.74
N LYS A 304 -9.49 3.86 3.45
CA LYS A 304 -10.40 4.15 2.32
C LYS A 304 -11.47 5.20 2.65
N HIS A 305 -11.54 5.64 3.92
CA HIS A 305 -12.59 6.56 4.37
C HIS A 305 -12.49 7.94 3.69
N ASN A 306 -13.61 8.47 3.19
CA ASN A 306 -13.64 9.65 2.33
C ASN A 306 -13.03 10.91 2.99
N SER A 307 -13.42 11.22 4.24
CA SER A 307 -12.90 12.38 4.96
C SER A 307 -11.38 12.29 5.13
N TRP A 308 -10.89 11.08 5.46
CA TRP A 308 -9.46 10.79 5.57
C TRP A 308 -8.73 11.03 4.24
N ARG A 309 -9.20 10.43 3.14
CA ARG A 309 -8.60 10.61 1.81
C ARG A 309 -8.59 12.07 1.38
N THR A 310 -9.67 12.79 1.67
CA THR A 310 -9.79 14.22 1.32
C THR A 310 -8.80 15.09 2.11
N ILE A 311 -8.60 14.83 3.40
CA ILE A 311 -7.60 15.51 4.24
C ILE A 311 -6.19 15.27 3.69
N LEU A 312 -5.87 14.03 3.34
CA LEU A 312 -4.57 13.66 2.77
C LEU A 312 -4.34 14.29 1.39
N GLY A 313 -5.41 14.63 0.67
CA GLY A 313 -5.33 15.11 -0.73
C GLY A 313 -4.84 14.04 -1.70
N LEU A 314 -5.08 12.78 -1.37
CA LEU A 314 -4.69 11.61 -2.17
C LEU A 314 -5.93 10.79 -2.52
N ASP A 315 -6.14 10.59 -3.81
CA ASP A 315 -7.23 9.73 -4.31
C ASP A 315 -6.92 8.23 -4.22
N VAL A 316 -5.65 7.90 -4.01
CA VAL A 316 -5.13 6.52 -3.89
C VAL A 316 -4.30 6.38 -2.62
N GLU A 317 -4.14 5.14 -2.18
CA GLU A 317 -3.33 4.77 -1.03
C GLU A 317 -1.85 5.19 -1.22
N ASP A 318 -1.19 5.55 -0.13
CA ASP A 318 0.22 5.92 -0.15
C ASP A 318 1.07 4.69 -0.50
N SER A 319 1.97 4.84 -1.45
CA SER A 319 2.81 3.73 -1.93
C SER A 319 3.82 3.23 -0.90
N ARG A 320 3.99 3.94 0.21
CA ARG A 320 4.89 3.62 1.33
C ARG A 320 4.13 3.44 2.65
N MET A 321 2.78 3.39 2.58
CA MET A 321 1.88 3.13 3.70
C MET A 321 1.96 4.15 4.85
N ALA A 322 2.40 5.38 4.57
CA ALA A 322 2.45 6.43 5.56
C ALA A 322 1.06 6.85 6.06
N ASP A 323 0.03 6.69 5.23
CA ASP A 323 -1.38 6.87 5.57
C ASP A 323 -1.87 5.84 6.60
N LEU A 324 -1.48 4.58 6.45
CA LEU A 324 -1.77 3.52 7.41
C LEU A 324 -1.03 3.74 8.74
N GLU A 325 0.24 4.18 8.69
CA GLU A 325 1.01 4.48 9.89
C GLU A 325 0.37 5.59 10.72
N LEU A 326 -0.18 6.63 10.09
CA LEU A 326 -0.90 7.69 10.80
C LEU A 326 -2.17 7.16 11.49
N ILE A 327 -2.94 6.27 10.85
CA ILE A 327 -4.12 5.66 11.49
C ILE A 327 -3.70 4.82 12.71
N LEU A 328 -2.67 3.99 12.57
CA LEU A 328 -2.10 3.22 13.67
C LEU A 328 -1.63 4.13 14.80
N ARG A 329 -0.93 5.22 14.45
CA ARG A 329 -0.43 6.21 15.39
C ARG A 329 -1.56 6.86 16.19
N TYR A 330 -2.70 7.16 15.57
CA TYR A 330 -3.87 7.67 16.28
C TYR A 330 -4.30 6.73 17.41
N PHE A 331 -4.50 5.46 17.13
CA PHE A 331 -4.92 4.50 18.13
C PHE A 331 -3.88 4.35 19.26
N ALA A 332 -2.62 4.23 18.87
CA ALA A 332 -1.52 4.09 19.83
C ALA A 332 -1.37 5.32 20.73
N MET A 333 -1.49 6.52 20.20
CA MET A 333 -1.39 7.77 20.98
C MET A 333 -2.63 8.02 21.85
N ARG A 334 -3.81 7.65 21.38
CA ARG A 334 -5.05 7.71 22.16
C ARG A 334 -4.95 6.85 23.44
N ASP A 335 -4.32 5.67 23.32
CA ASP A 335 -4.24 4.70 24.41
C ASP A 335 -2.93 4.85 25.23
N LEU A 336 -2.08 5.83 24.92
CA LEU A 336 -0.75 5.98 25.53
C LEU A 336 -0.83 6.27 27.03
N HIS A 337 -1.80 7.07 27.48
CA HIS A 337 -2.02 7.41 28.89
C HIS A 337 -2.28 6.16 29.75
N ILE A 338 -3.04 5.19 29.22
CA ILE A 338 -3.36 3.94 29.91
C ILE A 338 -2.12 3.05 30.05
N ARG A 339 -1.22 3.10 29.06
CA ARG A 339 -0.09 2.17 28.93
C ARG A 339 1.19 2.66 29.61
N ASN A 340 1.33 3.97 29.78
CA ASN A 340 2.58 4.54 30.30
C ASN A 340 2.71 4.51 31.82
N GLU A 341 1.62 4.51 32.57
CA GLU A 341 1.58 4.52 34.06
C GLU A 341 2.64 5.42 34.71
N GLY A 342 3.10 6.48 34.03
CA GLY A 342 4.11 7.42 34.50
C GLY A 342 5.57 6.94 34.47
N GLN A 343 5.86 5.77 33.88
CA GLN A 343 7.20 5.15 33.96
C GLN A 343 8.19 5.67 32.92
N LEU A 344 7.75 6.06 31.73
CA LEU A 344 8.62 6.47 30.64
C LEU A 344 8.68 7.99 30.52
N LYS A 345 9.88 8.53 30.31
CA LYS A 345 10.09 9.94 29.96
C LYS A 345 10.03 10.19 28.45
N GLN A 346 10.36 9.20 27.67
CA GLN A 346 10.39 9.24 26.22
C GLN A 346 10.01 7.88 25.64
N ILE A 347 9.27 7.85 24.56
CA ILE A 347 8.97 6.63 23.81
C ILE A 347 9.89 6.52 22.59
N ASN A 348 10.31 5.30 22.25
CA ASN A 348 10.73 5.00 20.89
C ASN A 348 9.47 4.70 20.08
N LEU A 349 9.13 5.59 19.16
CA LEU A 349 7.86 5.51 18.44
C LEU A 349 7.74 4.21 17.64
N ALA A 350 8.81 3.79 16.95
CA ALA A 350 8.80 2.56 16.17
C ALA A 350 8.51 1.34 17.05
N LYS A 351 9.20 1.21 18.20
CA LYS A 351 8.98 0.15 19.18
C LYS A 351 7.55 0.18 19.73
N TYR A 352 7.08 1.38 20.09
CA TYR A 352 5.76 1.57 20.67
C TYR A 352 4.63 1.15 19.70
N LEU A 353 4.73 1.54 18.43
CA LEU A 353 3.76 1.14 17.39
C LEU A 353 3.82 -0.37 17.10
N ASN A 354 5.01 -0.98 17.14
CA ASN A 354 5.17 -2.42 16.99
C ASN A 354 4.48 -3.18 18.13
N GLN A 355 4.74 -2.79 19.37
CA GLN A 355 4.09 -3.37 20.55
C GLN A 355 2.58 -3.21 20.49
N TYR A 356 2.10 -2.02 20.11
CA TYR A 356 0.67 -1.77 19.98
C TYR A 356 0.02 -2.71 18.95
N MET A 357 0.60 -2.84 17.76
CA MET A 357 0.07 -3.77 16.74
C MET A 357 0.10 -5.22 17.20
N SER A 358 1.20 -5.65 17.83
CA SER A 358 1.33 -7.02 18.38
C SER A 358 0.23 -7.34 19.38
N GLU A 359 -0.03 -6.44 20.34
CA GLU A 359 -1.08 -6.62 21.34
C GLU A 359 -2.49 -6.61 20.76
N LYS A 360 -2.70 -5.89 19.64
CA LYS A 360 -3.98 -5.80 18.96
C LYS A 360 -4.24 -6.91 17.93
N THR A 361 -3.29 -7.82 17.72
CA THR A 361 -3.44 -8.97 16.83
C THR A 361 -4.63 -9.85 17.24
N ASP A 362 -4.80 -10.08 18.55
CA ASP A 362 -5.84 -10.93 19.13
C ASP A 362 -7.13 -10.15 19.53
N SER A 363 -7.33 -8.94 18.99
CA SER A 363 -8.52 -8.13 19.28
C SER A 363 -9.83 -8.83 18.90
N THR A 364 -10.84 -8.66 19.73
CA THR A 364 -12.19 -9.19 19.46
C THR A 364 -12.89 -8.40 18.35
N GLU A 365 -13.98 -8.94 17.81
CA GLU A 365 -14.81 -8.20 16.83
C GLU A 365 -15.40 -6.92 17.44
N GLU A 366 -15.74 -6.94 18.73
CA GLU A 366 -16.28 -5.79 19.46
C GLU A 366 -15.22 -4.69 19.57
N ASP A 367 -13.98 -5.04 19.97
CA ASP A 367 -12.86 -4.08 20.03
C ASP A 367 -12.61 -3.42 18.68
N ILE A 368 -12.60 -4.22 17.59
CA ILE A 368 -12.40 -3.73 16.24
C ILE A 368 -13.51 -2.80 15.80
N LEU A 369 -14.77 -3.12 16.15
CA LEU A 369 -15.91 -2.28 15.83
C LEU A 369 -15.85 -0.94 16.58
N ASP A 370 -15.47 -0.96 17.85
CA ASP A 370 -15.32 0.25 18.67
C ASP A 370 -14.18 1.14 18.12
N MET A 371 -13.03 0.54 17.79
CA MET A 371 -11.93 1.26 17.16
C MET A 371 -12.36 1.91 15.84
N LYS A 372 -13.09 1.17 15.02
CA LYS A 372 -13.60 1.66 13.74
C LYS A 372 -14.52 2.87 13.91
N GLN A 373 -15.51 2.76 14.81
CA GLN A 373 -16.46 3.83 15.06
C GLN A 373 -15.80 5.08 15.65
N ASP A 374 -14.84 4.90 16.55
CA ASP A 374 -14.10 5.98 17.18
C ASP A 374 -13.29 6.76 16.14
N PHE A 375 -12.55 6.07 15.27
CA PHE A 375 -11.79 6.73 14.21
C PHE A 375 -12.70 7.47 13.22
N ILE A 376 -13.80 6.85 12.77
CA ILE A 376 -14.72 7.45 11.81
C ILE A 376 -15.35 8.72 12.40
N LYS A 377 -15.86 8.67 13.63
CA LYS A 377 -16.44 9.84 14.30
C LYS A 377 -15.41 10.97 14.44
N MET A 378 -14.19 10.62 14.84
CA MET A 378 -13.11 11.59 14.99
C MET A 378 -12.73 12.24 13.67
N ILE A 379 -12.49 11.44 12.61
CA ILE A 379 -11.96 11.98 11.35
C ILE A 379 -13.00 12.77 10.56
N ASP A 380 -14.27 12.37 10.65
CA ASP A 380 -15.38 13.11 10.04
C ASP A 380 -15.55 14.47 10.74
N LYS A 381 -15.45 14.52 12.08
CA LYS A 381 -15.51 15.76 12.82
C LYS A 381 -14.32 16.66 12.52
N VAL A 382 -13.10 16.11 12.47
CA VAL A 382 -11.90 16.87 12.08
C VAL A 382 -12.04 17.45 10.68
N PHE A 383 -12.59 16.68 9.75
CA PHE A 383 -12.82 17.18 8.40
C PHE A 383 -13.88 18.27 8.34
N GLU A 384 -14.96 18.14 9.10
CA GLU A 384 -15.99 19.16 9.25
C GLU A 384 -15.42 20.49 9.77
N LEU A 385 -14.56 20.45 10.81
CA LEU A 385 -14.04 21.63 11.48
C LEU A 385 -12.87 22.30 10.73
N PHE A 386 -11.96 21.53 10.13
CA PHE A 386 -10.70 22.04 9.59
C PHE A 386 -10.52 21.80 8.09
N GLY A 387 -11.38 20.98 7.48
CA GLY A 387 -11.32 20.63 6.07
C GLY A 387 -9.97 20.06 5.66
N LYS A 388 -9.51 20.44 4.47
CA LYS A 388 -8.20 20.03 3.91
C LYS A 388 -6.99 20.62 4.64
N ASN A 389 -7.19 21.51 5.59
CA ASN A 389 -6.12 22.13 6.39
C ASN A 389 -5.80 21.34 7.66
N ALA A 390 -6.61 20.36 8.01
CA ALA A 390 -6.38 19.51 9.16
C ALA A 390 -4.95 18.95 9.19
N PHE A 391 -4.36 18.92 10.37
CA PHE A 391 -3.03 18.36 10.64
C PHE A 391 -1.85 19.08 10.00
N LYS A 392 -2.05 20.27 9.43
CA LYS A 392 -1.01 21.06 8.78
C LYS A 392 -0.55 22.20 9.64
N ASN A 393 0.75 22.48 9.61
CA ASN A 393 1.32 23.65 10.25
C ASN A 393 1.08 24.91 9.40
N LEU A 394 1.28 26.08 9.98
CA LEU A 394 1.35 27.33 9.24
C LEU A 394 2.72 27.46 8.52
N LYS A 395 2.71 28.09 7.36
CA LYS A 395 3.96 28.49 6.68
C LYS A 395 4.65 29.59 7.51
N LYS A 396 5.97 29.56 7.53
CA LYS A 396 6.75 30.58 8.23
C LYS A 396 6.31 32.00 7.81
N LYS A 397 6.00 32.83 8.79
CA LYS A 397 5.58 34.24 8.60
C LYS A 397 4.35 34.42 7.71
N SER A 398 3.40 33.46 7.71
CA SER A 398 2.20 33.50 6.89
C SER A 398 1.01 32.86 7.63
N GLU A 399 -0.19 33.34 7.35
CA GLU A 399 -1.45 32.74 7.82
C GLU A 399 -1.89 31.52 6.99
N ASN A 400 -1.15 31.19 5.92
CA ASN A 400 -1.46 30.07 5.05
C ASN A 400 -0.89 28.76 5.60
N PHE A 401 -1.64 27.69 5.43
CA PHE A 401 -1.22 26.34 5.82
C PHE A 401 -0.11 25.79 4.92
N ALA A 402 0.77 25.00 5.50
CA ALA A 402 1.77 24.22 4.76
C ALA A 402 1.12 23.12 3.92
N ASN A 403 1.88 22.56 2.97
CA ASN A 403 1.39 21.45 2.14
C ASN A 403 1.73 20.06 2.73
N LYS A 404 2.35 20.03 3.91
CA LYS A 404 2.78 18.81 4.59
C LYS A 404 1.91 18.57 5.82
N ILE A 405 1.59 17.31 6.08
CA ILE A 405 0.99 16.90 7.35
C ILE A 405 2.10 16.80 8.39
N ASN A 406 1.85 17.33 9.58
CA ASN A 406 2.73 17.19 10.73
C ASN A 406 2.18 16.07 11.64
N PRO A 407 2.92 14.97 11.85
CA PRO A 407 2.43 13.84 12.65
C PRO A 407 2.16 14.20 14.12
N ALA A 408 2.94 15.11 14.72
CA ALA A 408 2.72 15.54 16.09
C ALA A 408 1.45 16.40 16.24
N ILE A 409 1.14 17.23 15.24
CA ILE A 409 -0.13 17.96 15.18
C ILE A 409 -1.28 17.00 14.93
N PHE A 410 -1.07 15.97 14.08
CA PHE A 410 -2.06 14.90 13.87
C PHE A 410 -2.41 14.21 15.20
N ASP A 411 -1.41 13.78 15.98
CA ASP A 411 -1.63 13.17 17.30
C ASP A 411 -2.48 14.07 18.21
N ALA A 412 -2.07 15.34 18.34
CA ALA A 412 -2.70 16.29 19.24
C ALA A 412 -4.18 16.52 18.89
N ILE A 413 -4.46 16.84 17.62
CA ILE A 413 -5.81 17.17 17.17
C ILE A 413 -6.72 15.94 17.17
N SER A 414 -6.22 14.80 16.67
CA SER A 414 -7.04 13.59 16.58
C SER A 414 -7.43 13.06 17.97
N VAL A 415 -6.48 13.02 18.91
CA VAL A 415 -6.75 12.58 20.28
C VAL A 415 -7.65 13.57 21.02
N ALA A 416 -7.39 14.87 20.92
CA ALA A 416 -8.22 15.91 21.55
C ALA A 416 -9.66 15.89 21.00
N THR A 417 -9.85 15.71 19.69
CA THR A 417 -11.16 15.64 19.06
C THR A 417 -11.92 14.39 19.51
N SER A 418 -11.27 13.22 19.51
CA SER A 418 -11.89 11.99 20.03
C SER A 418 -12.32 12.14 21.48
N HIS A 419 -11.46 12.75 22.31
CA HIS A 419 -11.78 13.02 23.73
C HIS A 419 -12.97 13.94 23.88
N ALA A 420 -13.03 15.05 23.14
CA ALA A 420 -14.17 15.98 23.17
C ALA A 420 -15.47 15.29 22.76
N ILE A 421 -15.42 14.42 21.72
CA ILE A 421 -16.59 13.63 21.32
C ILE A 421 -17.05 12.69 22.45
N LYS A 422 -16.14 12.00 23.11
CA LYS A 422 -16.44 11.09 24.22
C LYS A 422 -17.06 11.81 25.43
N LEU A 423 -16.63 13.04 25.69
CA LEU A 423 -17.22 13.89 26.71
C LEU A 423 -18.60 14.47 26.32
N GLY A 424 -19.09 14.22 25.12
CA GLY A 424 -20.35 14.78 24.62
C GLY A 424 -20.30 16.28 24.36
N TYR A 425 -19.08 16.81 24.03
CA TYR A 425 -18.90 18.23 23.72
C TYR A 425 -19.83 18.65 22.58
N LYS A 426 -20.56 19.78 22.77
CA LYS A 426 -21.45 20.33 21.76
C LYS A 426 -20.64 21.26 20.85
N PHE A 427 -20.36 20.82 19.64
CA PHE A 427 -19.71 21.64 18.63
C PHE A 427 -20.68 22.74 18.17
N THR A 428 -20.32 23.99 18.41
CA THR A 428 -21.13 25.18 18.08
C THR A 428 -20.68 25.78 16.74
N GLU A 429 -21.39 26.78 16.23
CA GLU A 429 -21.04 27.52 15.03
C GLU A 429 -19.93 28.54 15.32
N GLU A 430 -18.78 28.06 15.77
CA GLU A 430 -17.59 28.86 16.02
C GLU A 430 -16.59 28.72 14.87
N ASP A 431 -15.69 29.70 14.70
CA ASP A 431 -14.60 29.58 13.73
C ASP A 431 -13.46 28.72 14.28
N TYR A 432 -13.66 27.41 14.17
CA TYR A 432 -12.64 26.42 14.58
C TYR A 432 -11.34 26.54 13.78
N LEU A 433 -11.38 27.10 12.57
CA LEU A 433 -10.18 27.30 11.78
C LEU A 433 -9.31 28.42 12.39
N GLU A 434 -9.92 29.49 12.89
CA GLU A 434 -9.19 30.54 13.61
C GLU A 434 -8.67 30.04 14.97
N LYS A 435 -9.46 29.27 15.72
CA LYS A 435 -8.97 28.59 16.93
C LYS A 435 -7.75 27.70 16.63
N TYR A 436 -7.79 26.97 15.52
CA TYR A 436 -6.69 26.13 15.08
C TYR A 436 -5.44 26.95 14.76
N LYS A 437 -5.57 28.06 14.05
CA LYS A 437 -4.45 28.97 13.81
C LYS A 437 -3.90 29.54 15.12
N GLY A 438 -4.77 29.88 16.08
CA GLY A 438 -4.38 30.30 17.43
C GLY A 438 -3.56 29.23 18.14
N LEU A 439 -4.00 27.97 18.10
CA LEU A 439 -3.26 26.84 18.65
C LEU A 439 -1.86 26.70 18.01
N LEU A 440 -1.77 26.79 16.69
CA LEU A 440 -0.50 26.67 15.97
C LEU A 440 0.48 27.82 16.26
N LYS A 441 -0.03 28.99 16.68
CA LYS A 441 0.77 30.16 17.11
C LYS A 441 1.17 30.09 18.59
N ASN A 442 0.58 29.23 19.38
CA ASN A 442 0.94 29.03 20.78
C ASN A 442 2.36 28.48 20.88
N GLU A 443 3.24 29.16 21.65
CA GLU A 443 4.66 28.83 21.73
C GLU A 443 4.92 27.45 22.33
N ASP A 444 4.16 27.05 23.36
CA ASP A 444 4.31 25.74 24.00
C ASP A 444 3.82 24.63 23.08
N PHE A 445 2.71 24.83 22.38
CA PHE A 445 2.24 23.88 21.37
C PHE A 445 3.24 23.73 20.22
N HIS A 446 3.73 24.84 19.70
CA HIS A 446 4.72 24.82 18.63
C HIS A 446 5.99 24.09 19.06
N ARG A 447 6.51 24.35 20.27
CA ARG A 447 7.68 23.65 20.82
C ARG A 447 7.41 22.14 20.94
N ALA A 448 6.27 21.76 21.54
CA ALA A 448 5.88 20.38 21.80
C ALA A 448 5.58 19.58 20.51
N SER A 449 5.25 20.26 19.40
CA SER A 449 4.95 19.62 18.10
C SER A 449 6.09 19.67 17.08
N SER A 450 7.20 20.37 17.37
CA SER A 450 8.34 20.52 16.44
C SER A 450 9.68 20.04 16.98
N SER A 451 9.81 19.79 18.29
CA SER A 451 11.04 19.33 18.92
C SER A 451 10.73 18.31 20.02
N ARG A 452 11.55 17.26 20.11
CA ARG A 452 11.37 16.17 21.09
C ARG A 452 9.94 15.63 21.09
N THR A 453 9.41 15.37 19.92
CA THR A 453 8.01 15.00 19.69
C THR A 453 7.63 13.66 20.34
N THR A 454 8.63 12.84 20.66
CA THR A 454 8.47 11.54 21.34
C THR A 454 8.66 11.62 22.87
N ASN A 455 8.98 12.80 23.43
CA ASN A 455 9.00 13.02 24.86
C ASN A 455 7.57 13.03 25.43
N ILE A 456 7.32 12.32 26.52
CA ILE A 456 5.99 12.16 27.11
C ILE A 456 5.40 13.50 27.55
N ASP A 457 6.19 14.39 28.14
CA ASP A 457 5.70 15.69 28.56
C ASP A 457 5.25 16.54 27.36
N ASN A 458 6.00 16.49 26.26
CA ASN A 458 5.61 17.18 25.02
C ASN A 458 4.34 16.55 24.41
N ILE A 459 4.19 15.23 24.47
CA ILE A 459 2.95 14.57 24.02
C ILE A 459 1.75 15.04 24.86
N LYS A 460 1.91 15.08 26.21
CA LYS A 460 0.89 15.60 27.12
C LYS A 460 0.52 17.03 26.80
N ILE A 461 1.52 17.92 26.76
CA ILE A 461 1.34 19.37 26.52
C ILE A 461 0.55 19.59 25.22
N ARG A 462 0.96 18.97 24.10
CA ARG A 462 0.30 19.24 22.83
C ARG A 462 -1.14 18.72 22.77
N ILE A 463 -1.45 17.56 23.42
CA ILE A 463 -2.82 17.03 23.48
C ILE A 463 -3.69 17.90 24.40
N GLN A 464 -3.18 18.28 25.60
CA GLN A 464 -3.89 19.13 26.53
C GLN A 464 -4.22 20.50 25.92
N LEU A 465 -3.21 21.16 25.33
CA LEU A 465 -3.43 22.45 24.66
C LEU A 465 -4.41 22.36 23.49
N ALA A 466 -4.38 21.27 22.72
CA ALA A 466 -5.35 21.06 21.65
C ALA A 466 -6.77 20.88 22.20
N ALA A 467 -6.95 20.10 23.28
CA ALA A 467 -8.26 19.90 23.91
C ALA A 467 -8.80 21.22 24.53
N GLU A 468 -7.93 21.95 25.20
CA GLU A 468 -8.31 23.20 25.88
C GLU A 468 -8.60 24.35 24.90
N LEU A 469 -7.68 24.64 23.97
CA LEU A 469 -7.79 25.79 23.08
C LEU A 469 -8.81 25.58 21.94
N LEU A 470 -9.00 24.36 21.49
CA LEU A 470 -10.01 24.08 20.44
C LEU A 470 -11.40 23.87 21.01
N TYR A 471 -11.52 23.15 22.13
CA TYR A 471 -12.81 22.67 22.63
C TYR A 471 -13.13 23.14 24.05
N GLY A 472 -12.20 23.78 24.76
CA GLY A 472 -12.41 24.19 26.15
C GLY A 472 -12.61 23.01 27.12
N VAL A 473 -12.13 21.82 26.77
CA VAL A 473 -12.22 20.62 27.60
C VAL A 473 -10.85 20.25 28.18
N THR A 474 -10.86 19.77 29.42
CA THR A 474 -9.62 19.29 30.08
C THR A 474 -9.33 17.86 29.61
N TYR A 475 -8.10 17.60 29.23
CA TYR A 475 -7.60 16.25 28.96
C TYR A 475 -6.80 15.77 30.18
N GLU A 476 -7.36 14.84 30.92
CA GLU A 476 -6.66 14.18 32.04
C GLU A 476 -5.83 13.02 31.48
N TRP A 477 -4.56 13.01 31.88
CA TRP A 477 -3.59 12.06 31.38
C TRP A 477 -3.44 10.89 32.33
#